data_18e5f63ea9c4bcfbe66e605c06236edb
#
_entry.id   18e5f63ea9c4bcfbe66e605c06236edb
#
_cell.length_a   1.000
_cell.length_b   1.000
_cell.length_c   1.000
_cell.angle_alpha   90.00
_cell.angle_beta   90.00
_cell.angle_gamma   90.00
#
_symmetry.space_group_name_H-M   'P 1'
#
loop_
_entity.id
_entity.type
_entity.pdbx_description
1 polymer ?
#
loop_
_entity_poly.entity_id
_entity_poly.type
_entity_poly.pdbx_seq_one_letter_code
_entity_poly.pdbx_strand_id
1 'polypeptide(L)'
;MNRQQCIQLLGAGRAVSLAGCGSASSSADIAEITDEQLTLATATTVRDSGLLTELTAGFQHQFGAAVDAVARGTGAALETARNGDCDIVLVHARPLEDAFLRDGYGVNRRAVMLNDFLVVGPPDDPADIAGLDPVAAFEAIATTEAPFLSRGDRSGTHLRERQLWSETPTEPDGAWYSETGQGMGDTLVIAAQAGAYTLCDRGTFLNVAEDQLVTYVDGGIKGPPPLLRNEYGIIPVNPARHDVAYWLAMAFVGYLTGSGQTRIDGFRVGGEQAFRSVSNSEISAFEQYVPSDWKQNSR
;
A
#
# COMPACT_ATOMS: atom_id res chain seq x y z
N MET A 1 -46.56 -12.08 27.61
CA MET A 1 -46.71 -10.86 28.42
C MET A 1 -46.73 -9.66 27.48
N ASN A 2 -47.75 -8.82 27.60
CA ASN A 2 -48.26 -7.93 26.56
C ASN A 2 -47.52 -6.60 26.42
N ARG A 3 -47.48 -6.10 25.20
CA ARG A 3 -46.89 -4.87 24.65
C ARG A 3 -47.61 -3.54 25.15
N GLN A 4 -48.28 -3.51 26.25
CA GLN A 4 -49.17 -2.39 26.61
C GLN A 4 -48.97 -1.77 27.97
N GLN A 5 -47.75 -1.66 28.52
CA GLN A 5 -47.51 -0.98 29.78
C GLN A 5 -46.33 0.01 29.77
N CYS A 6 -46.27 0.87 28.80
CA CYS A 6 -45.31 2.00 28.77
C CYS A 6 -45.90 3.29 28.22
N ILE A 7 -47.16 3.59 28.54
CA ILE A 7 -47.72 4.92 28.30
C ILE A 7 -48.60 5.25 29.51
N GLN A 8 -48.03 5.92 30.53
CA GLN A 8 -48.71 6.84 31.45
C GLN A 8 -47.70 7.36 32.49
N LEU A 9 -47.10 8.50 32.18
CA LEU A 9 -46.70 9.49 33.18
C LEU A 9 -46.37 10.81 32.44
N LEU A 10 -47.43 11.46 32.00
CA LEU A 10 -47.43 12.89 31.66
C LEU A 10 -48.07 13.64 32.84
N GLY A 11 -47.37 14.66 33.30
CA GLY A 11 -48.03 15.70 34.09
C GLY A 11 -47.23 16.27 35.25
N ALA A 12 -46.45 17.31 35.02
CA ALA A 12 -46.41 18.51 35.86
C ALA A 12 -45.42 19.53 35.27
N GLY A 13 -45.92 20.60 34.73
CA GLY A 13 -45.15 21.71 34.17
C GLY A 13 -44.42 22.54 35.22
N ARG A 14 -43.29 23.08 34.80
CA ARG A 14 -42.77 24.37 35.24
C ARG A 14 -42.03 25.06 34.10
N ALA A 15 -42.55 26.20 33.72
CA ALA A 15 -41.88 27.15 32.83
C ALA A 15 -40.65 27.71 33.52
N VAL A 16 -39.49 27.67 32.86
CA VAL A 16 -38.35 28.53 33.14
C VAL A 16 -37.76 29.04 31.82
N SER A 17 -37.69 30.34 31.77
CA SER A 17 -37.23 31.34 30.84
C SER A 17 -36.04 30.96 29.93
N LEU A 18 -36.20 31.37 28.65
CA LEU A 18 -35.13 31.61 27.69
C LEU A 18 -34.13 32.67 28.21
N ALA A 19 -32.87 32.32 28.29
CA ALA A 19 -31.75 33.24 28.05
C ALA A 19 -30.46 32.40 27.95
N GLY A 20 -29.72 32.57 26.84
CA GLY A 20 -28.35 32.08 26.70
C GLY A 20 -28.08 31.34 25.40
N CYS A 21 -27.86 32.11 24.30
CA CYS A 21 -27.08 31.61 23.19
C CYS A 21 -25.64 31.32 23.65
N GLY A 22 -25.40 30.14 24.18
CA GLY A 22 -24.06 29.59 24.34
C GLY A 22 -23.73 28.83 23.08
N SER A 23 -22.70 29.29 22.37
CA SER A 23 -22.07 28.54 21.27
C SER A 23 -21.55 27.24 21.88
N ALA A 24 -22.35 26.20 21.82
CA ALA A 24 -21.82 24.83 21.97
C ALA A 24 -21.02 24.53 20.74
N SER A 25 -19.71 24.73 20.84
CA SER A 25 -18.77 24.00 19.98
C SER A 25 -19.03 22.52 20.26
N SER A 26 -19.81 21.87 19.39
CA SER A 26 -19.87 20.43 19.34
C SER A 26 -18.50 19.94 18.82
N SER A 27 -17.56 19.76 19.76
CA SER A 27 -16.59 18.71 19.57
C SER A 27 -17.44 17.44 19.42
N ALA A 28 -17.57 16.94 18.20
CA ALA A 28 -18.07 15.59 18.00
C ALA A 28 -17.18 14.71 18.88
N ASP A 29 -17.75 14.10 19.91
CA ASP A 29 -17.11 13.02 20.64
C ASP A 29 -16.86 11.93 19.62
N ILE A 30 -15.66 11.94 19.04
CA ILE A 30 -15.14 10.80 18.28
C ILE A 30 -14.99 9.75 19.36
N ALA A 31 -15.72 8.63 19.21
CA ALA A 31 -15.60 7.51 20.12
C ALA A 31 -14.12 7.11 20.16
N GLU A 32 -13.45 7.43 21.25
CA GLU A 32 -12.07 7.02 21.48
C GLU A 32 -12.04 5.50 21.57
N ILE A 33 -11.35 4.86 20.62
CA ILE A 33 -11.02 3.44 20.64
C ILE A 33 -9.73 3.33 21.48
N THR A 34 -9.82 3.68 22.76
CA THR A 34 -8.65 3.69 23.64
C THR A 34 -8.25 2.27 24.04
N ASP A 35 -6.93 2.04 24.09
CA ASP A 35 -6.28 0.79 24.53
C ASP A 35 -6.46 -0.43 23.58
N GLU A 36 -6.91 -0.22 22.34
CA GLU A 36 -7.01 -1.28 21.34
C GLU A 36 -5.78 -1.28 20.41
N GLN A 37 -5.40 -2.45 19.96
CA GLN A 37 -4.26 -2.65 19.06
C GLN A 37 -4.69 -3.38 17.80
N LEU A 38 -4.33 -2.81 16.64
CA LEU A 38 -4.51 -3.40 15.33
C LEU A 38 -3.19 -4.02 14.86
N THR A 39 -3.21 -5.28 14.44
CA THR A 39 -2.06 -5.94 13.83
C THR A 39 -2.12 -5.82 12.32
N LEU A 40 -1.15 -5.12 11.73
CA LEU A 40 -1.03 -4.87 10.30
C LEU A 40 0.14 -5.66 9.70
N ALA A 41 -0.11 -6.53 8.71
CA ALA A 41 0.95 -7.02 7.85
C ALA A 41 1.05 -6.16 6.58
N THR A 42 2.23 -5.65 6.26
CA THR A 42 2.40 -4.69 5.15
C THR A 42 3.63 -4.97 4.30
N ALA A 43 3.64 -4.43 3.08
CA ALA A 43 4.80 -4.49 2.20
C ALA A 43 5.99 -3.69 2.79
N THR A 44 7.21 -4.20 2.60
CA THR A 44 8.43 -3.51 3.06
C THR A 44 8.56 -2.11 2.46
N THR A 45 8.11 -1.89 1.24
CA THR A 45 8.13 -0.61 0.53
C THR A 45 7.38 0.51 1.28
N VAL A 46 6.29 0.18 2.00
CA VAL A 46 5.55 1.17 2.81
C VAL A 46 6.34 1.58 4.05
N ARG A 47 7.04 0.61 4.68
CA ARG A 47 7.94 0.89 5.81
C ARG A 47 9.18 1.65 5.35
N ASP A 48 9.84 1.15 4.29
CA ASP A 48 11.14 1.64 3.83
C ASP A 48 11.05 3.05 3.23
N SER A 49 9.86 3.46 2.75
CA SER A 49 9.58 4.85 2.36
C SER A 49 9.37 5.82 3.52
N GLY A 50 9.13 5.32 4.74
CA GLY A 50 8.77 6.12 5.92
C GLY A 50 7.29 6.47 6.06
N LEU A 51 6.45 6.27 5.03
CA LEU A 51 5.02 6.62 5.06
C LEU A 51 4.24 5.87 6.14
N LEU A 52 4.62 4.62 6.43
CA LEU A 52 3.95 3.81 7.44
C LEU A 52 3.86 4.52 8.80
N THR A 53 4.96 5.13 9.23
CA THR A 53 5.04 5.88 10.51
C THR A 53 4.04 7.04 10.54
N GLU A 54 3.93 7.79 9.46
CA GLU A 54 2.98 8.90 9.35
C GLU A 54 1.51 8.44 9.41
N LEU A 55 1.20 7.33 8.75
CA LEU A 55 -0.17 6.80 8.71
C LEU A 55 -0.58 6.21 10.05
N THR A 56 0.29 5.41 10.69
CA THR A 56 0.00 4.79 11.99
C THR A 56 -0.11 5.83 13.10
N ALA A 57 0.80 6.81 13.15
CA ALA A 57 0.73 7.92 14.09
C ALA A 57 -0.54 8.77 13.90
N GLY A 58 -0.93 9.02 12.64
CA GLY A 58 -2.16 9.74 12.34
C GLY A 58 -3.42 9.00 12.76
N PHE A 59 -3.46 7.68 12.60
CA PHE A 59 -4.56 6.84 13.08
C PHE A 59 -4.64 6.85 14.61
N GLN A 60 -3.52 6.62 15.27
CA GLN A 60 -3.46 6.66 16.74
C GLN A 60 -3.90 8.02 17.32
N HIS A 61 -3.45 9.11 16.70
CA HIS A 61 -3.86 10.45 17.12
C HIS A 61 -5.37 10.69 16.96
N GLN A 62 -5.99 10.18 15.89
CA GLN A 62 -7.39 10.41 15.58
C GLN A 62 -8.34 9.47 16.33
N PHE A 63 -7.94 8.22 16.54
CA PHE A 63 -8.81 7.16 17.08
C PHE A 63 -8.37 6.60 18.43
N GLY A 64 -7.18 6.93 18.93
CA GLY A 64 -6.65 6.41 20.20
C GLY A 64 -6.08 4.99 20.10
N ALA A 65 -6.30 4.25 19.01
CA ALA A 65 -5.85 2.88 18.84
C ALA A 65 -4.44 2.81 18.24
N ALA A 66 -3.61 1.89 18.74
CA ALA A 66 -2.28 1.63 18.21
C ALA A 66 -2.32 0.69 16.99
N VAL A 67 -1.34 0.84 16.09
CA VAL A 67 -1.13 -0.10 14.97
C VAL A 67 0.24 -0.75 15.13
N ASP A 68 0.25 -2.06 15.36
CA ASP A 68 1.46 -2.87 15.35
C ASP A 68 1.68 -3.42 13.93
N ALA A 69 2.73 -2.94 13.27
CA ALA A 69 2.95 -3.22 11.86
C ALA A 69 4.16 -4.13 11.63
N VAL A 70 3.92 -5.26 10.96
CA VAL A 70 4.96 -6.20 10.54
C VAL A 70 5.18 -6.06 9.03
N ALA A 71 6.35 -5.54 8.65
CA ALA A 71 6.71 -5.36 7.24
C ALA A 71 7.39 -6.63 6.67
N ARG A 72 6.84 -7.10 5.53
CA ARG A 72 7.30 -8.30 4.80
C ARG A 72 7.12 -8.10 3.30
N GLY A 73 7.65 -8.98 2.46
CA GLY A 73 7.24 -9.03 1.05
C GLY A 73 5.73 -9.33 0.93
N THR A 74 5.07 -8.82 -0.12
CA THR A 74 3.60 -8.95 -0.29
C THR A 74 3.10 -10.40 -0.12
N GLY A 75 3.80 -11.38 -0.71
CA GLY A 75 3.41 -12.79 -0.57
C GLY A 75 3.43 -13.26 0.89
N ALA A 76 4.49 -12.92 1.63
CA ALA A 76 4.62 -13.28 3.05
C ALA A 76 3.63 -12.52 3.95
N ALA A 77 3.28 -11.26 3.62
CA ALA A 77 2.24 -10.51 4.33
C ALA A 77 0.87 -11.16 4.16
N LEU A 78 0.52 -11.59 2.95
CA LEU A 78 -0.73 -12.30 2.68
C LEU A 78 -0.76 -13.69 3.34
N GLU A 79 0.38 -14.37 3.46
CA GLU A 79 0.48 -15.64 4.18
C GLU A 79 0.28 -15.47 5.69
N THR A 80 0.85 -14.40 6.28
CA THR A 80 0.56 -13.99 7.66
C THR A 80 -0.95 -13.84 7.89
N ALA A 81 -1.64 -13.21 6.95
CA ALA A 81 -3.10 -13.02 7.02
C ALA A 81 -3.88 -14.34 6.79
N ARG A 82 -3.40 -15.25 5.94
CA ARG A 82 -4.00 -16.58 5.75
C ARG A 82 -3.99 -17.42 7.02
N ASN A 83 -2.95 -17.24 7.83
CA ASN A 83 -2.79 -17.91 9.11
C ASN A 83 -3.62 -17.28 10.24
N GLY A 84 -4.15 -16.06 10.04
CA GLY A 84 -4.85 -15.31 11.09
C GLY A 84 -3.91 -14.58 12.06
N ASP A 85 -2.64 -14.39 11.67
CA ASP A 85 -1.61 -13.77 12.51
C ASP A 85 -1.60 -12.22 12.38
N CYS A 86 -2.58 -11.65 11.67
CA CYS A 86 -2.83 -10.20 11.60
C CYS A 86 -4.31 -9.92 11.32
N ASP A 87 -4.74 -8.68 11.55
CA ASP A 87 -6.12 -8.24 11.35
C ASP A 87 -6.36 -7.68 9.94
N ILE A 88 -5.31 -7.15 9.32
CA ILE A 88 -5.41 -6.42 8.07
C ILE A 88 -4.07 -6.43 7.31
N VAL A 89 -4.12 -6.38 5.98
CA VAL A 89 -2.93 -6.26 5.14
C VAL A 89 -2.95 -5.01 4.28
N LEU A 90 -1.77 -4.38 4.10
CA LEU A 90 -1.55 -3.26 3.16
C LEU A 90 -0.43 -3.66 2.18
N VAL A 91 -0.79 -3.99 0.95
CA VAL A 91 0.09 -4.65 -0.03
C VAL A 91 -0.12 -4.09 -1.44
N HIS A 92 0.74 -4.48 -2.39
CA HIS A 92 0.74 -3.93 -3.76
C HIS A 92 1.00 -4.98 -4.86
N ALA A 93 0.32 -6.13 -4.79
CA ALA A 93 0.40 -7.14 -5.83
C ALA A 93 -1.00 -7.67 -6.18
N ARG A 94 -1.70 -6.96 -7.06
CA ARG A 94 -3.10 -7.23 -7.39
C ARG A 94 -3.40 -8.71 -7.69
N PRO A 95 -2.60 -9.47 -8.45
CA PRO A 95 -2.89 -10.89 -8.69
C PRO A 95 -2.92 -11.74 -7.40
N LEU A 96 -2.02 -11.45 -6.44
CA LEU A 96 -1.98 -12.15 -5.15
C LEU A 96 -3.13 -11.70 -4.24
N GLU A 97 -3.49 -10.42 -4.26
CA GLU A 97 -4.64 -9.87 -3.53
C GLU A 97 -5.94 -10.48 -4.03
N ASP A 98 -6.12 -10.59 -5.34
CA ASP A 98 -7.29 -11.22 -5.96
C ASP A 98 -7.40 -12.71 -5.61
N ALA A 99 -6.27 -13.44 -5.56
CA ALA A 99 -6.25 -14.82 -5.10
C ALA A 99 -6.65 -14.94 -3.61
N PHE A 100 -6.11 -14.07 -2.76
CA PHE A 100 -6.43 -14.00 -1.33
C PHE A 100 -7.93 -13.74 -1.07
N LEU A 101 -8.54 -12.83 -1.83
CA LEU A 101 -9.97 -12.56 -1.79
C LEU A 101 -10.81 -13.73 -2.30
N ARG A 102 -10.42 -14.32 -3.44
CA ARG A 102 -11.12 -15.45 -4.07
C ARG A 102 -11.14 -16.69 -3.19
N ASP A 103 -10.04 -16.93 -2.47
CA ASP A 103 -9.93 -18.00 -1.49
C ASP A 103 -10.70 -17.70 -0.18
N GLY A 104 -11.28 -16.49 -0.06
CA GLY A 104 -12.13 -16.09 1.07
C GLY A 104 -11.39 -15.74 2.35
N TYR A 105 -10.08 -15.46 2.28
CA TYR A 105 -9.29 -15.03 3.45
C TYR A 105 -9.36 -13.53 3.71
N GLY A 106 -9.65 -12.74 2.70
CA GLY A 106 -9.81 -11.29 2.81
C GLY A 106 -11.20 -10.82 2.41
N VAL A 107 -11.57 -9.64 2.89
CA VAL A 107 -12.83 -8.96 2.56
C VAL A 107 -12.60 -7.46 2.36
N ASN A 108 -13.54 -6.78 1.68
CA ASN A 108 -13.57 -5.30 1.59
C ASN A 108 -12.25 -4.64 1.13
N ARG A 109 -11.58 -5.22 0.11
CA ARG A 109 -10.40 -4.57 -0.47
C ARG A 109 -10.70 -3.13 -0.90
N ARG A 110 -9.83 -2.20 -0.54
CA ARG A 110 -9.84 -0.81 -1.01
C ARG A 110 -8.49 -0.44 -1.58
N ALA A 111 -8.43 0.33 -2.67
CA ALA A 111 -7.21 1.04 -3.02
C ALA A 111 -6.99 2.18 -2.02
N VAL A 112 -5.74 2.41 -1.67
CA VAL A 112 -5.34 3.43 -0.70
C VAL A 112 -4.51 4.51 -1.37
N MET A 113 -3.52 4.10 -2.15
CA MET A 113 -2.55 5.00 -2.74
C MET A 113 -1.90 4.39 -3.98
N LEU A 114 -1.22 5.24 -4.71
CA LEU A 114 -0.41 4.92 -5.86
C LEU A 114 1.00 5.47 -5.66
N ASN A 115 1.99 4.77 -6.17
CA ASN A 115 3.24 5.34 -6.63
C ASN A 115 3.64 4.69 -7.96
N ASP A 116 4.86 4.86 -8.38
CA ASP A 116 5.39 4.25 -9.59
C ASP A 116 6.64 3.43 -9.30
N PHE A 117 6.93 2.55 -10.23
CA PHE A 117 8.22 1.87 -10.29
C PHE A 117 9.21 2.68 -11.11
N LEU A 118 10.46 2.62 -10.69
CA LEU A 118 11.62 3.23 -11.33
C LEU A 118 12.60 2.15 -11.74
N VAL A 119 13.30 2.35 -12.87
CA VAL A 119 14.53 1.61 -13.15
C VAL A 119 15.70 2.51 -12.77
N VAL A 120 16.48 2.07 -11.82
CA VAL A 120 17.62 2.82 -11.30
C VAL A 120 18.91 2.03 -11.53
N GLY A 121 20.05 2.71 -11.57
CA GLY A 121 21.32 2.07 -11.85
C GLY A 121 22.52 2.97 -11.53
N PRO A 122 23.75 2.49 -11.83
CA PRO A 122 24.97 3.23 -11.56
C PRO A 122 25.11 4.48 -12.45
N PRO A 123 25.81 5.54 -11.99
CA PRO A 123 25.88 6.82 -12.72
C PRO A 123 26.54 6.76 -14.09
N ASP A 124 27.32 5.73 -14.38
CA ASP A 124 28.03 5.54 -15.65
C ASP A 124 27.21 4.85 -16.73
N ASP A 125 25.97 4.42 -16.42
CA ASP A 125 24.99 3.82 -17.34
C ASP A 125 25.59 2.81 -18.34
N PRO A 126 26.20 1.70 -17.89
CA PRO A 126 26.91 0.79 -18.77
C PRO A 126 26.03 0.11 -19.84
N ALA A 127 24.71 0.08 -19.65
CA ALA A 127 23.75 -0.45 -20.61
C ALA A 127 23.10 0.62 -21.52
N ASP A 128 23.45 1.90 -21.34
CA ASP A 128 22.95 3.05 -22.12
C ASP A 128 21.40 3.10 -22.16
N ILE A 129 20.78 2.97 -20.98
CA ILE A 129 19.31 2.93 -20.85
C ILE A 129 18.66 4.29 -20.67
N ALA A 130 19.46 5.37 -20.60
CA ALA A 130 18.93 6.72 -20.42
C ALA A 130 17.96 7.11 -21.54
N GLY A 131 16.71 7.45 -21.15
CA GLY A 131 15.67 7.89 -22.10
C GLY A 131 14.94 6.75 -22.84
N LEU A 132 15.22 5.50 -22.53
CA LEU A 132 14.47 4.36 -23.05
C LEU A 132 13.14 4.17 -22.30
N ASP A 133 12.18 3.51 -22.96
CA ASP A 133 11.01 2.99 -22.29
C ASP A 133 11.36 1.79 -21.39
N PRO A 134 10.50 1.39 -20.44
CA PRO A 134 10.86 0.36 -19.46
C PRO A 134 11.20 -1.01 -20.09
N VAL A 135 10.56 -1.42 -21.18
CA VAL A 135 10.83 -2.71 -21.83
C VAL A 135 12.15 -2.66 -22.59
N ALA A 136 12.39 -1.57 -23.34
CA ALA A 136 13.64 -1.35 -24.04
C ALA A 136 14.84 -1.23 -23.09
N ALA A 137 14.66 -0.61 -21.91
CA ALA A 137 15.69 -0.54 -20.87
C ALA A 137 16.06 -1.94 -20.35
N PHE A 138 15.08 -2.79 -20.07
CA PHE A 138 15.30 -4.17 -19.65
C PHE A 138 16.01 -4.99 -20.74
N GLU A 139 15.60 -4.84 -22.01
CA GLU A 139 16.25 -5.49 -23.14
C GLU A 139 17.71 -5.05 -23.33
N ALA A 140 17.99 -3.75 -23.17
CA ALA A 140 19.36 -3.22 -23.25
C ALA A 140 20.25 -3.77 -22.12
N ILE A 141 19.74 -3.83 -20.87
CA ILE A 141 20.45 -4.42 -19.74
C ILE A 141 20.79 -5.91 -20.03
N ALA A 142 19.81 -6.68 -20.50
CA ALA A 142 20.03 -8.09 -20.84
C ALA A 142 21.01 -8.27 -21.99
N THR A 143 20.90 -7.44 -23.06
CA THR A 143 21.77 -7.52 -24.24
C THR A 143 23.23 -7.21 -23.93
N THR A 144 23.46 -6.27 -23.01
CA THR A 144 24.81 -5.88 -22.55
C THR A 144 25.34 -6.77 -21.42
N GLU A 145 24.49 -7.65 -20.88
CA GLU A 145 24.78 -8.43 -19.68
C GLU A 145 25.25 -7.52 -18.50
N ALA A 146 24.69 -6.29 -18.42
CA ALA A 146 25.01 -5.37 -17.35
C ALA A 146 24.42 -5.88 -16.03
N PRO A 147 25.13 -5.74 -14.89
CA PRO A 147 24.66 -6.26 -13.61
C PRO A 147 23.24 -5.80 -13.26
N PHE A 148 22.35 -6.73 -12.98
CA PHE A 148 20.98 -6.48 -12.53
C PHE A 148 20.68 -7.24 -11.23
N LEU A 149 20.14 -6.54 -10.25
CA LEU A 149 19.73 -7.13 -8.98
C LEU A 149 18.21 -7.17 -8.86
N SER A 150 17.70 -8.38 -8.78
CA SER A 150 16.32 -8.67 -8.45
C SER A 150 16.11 -8.82 -6.95
N ARG A 151 14.92 -8.53 -6.47
CA ARG A 151 14.54 -8.89 -5.11
C ARG A 151 14.44 -10.40 -4.90
N GLY A 152 13.95 -11.16 -5.86
CA GLY A 152 13.84 -12.62 -5.79
C GLY A 152 12.87 -13.16 -4.71
N ASP A 153 12.06 -12.31 -4.07
CA ASP A 153 11.29 -12.61 -2.83
C ASP A 153 9.78 -12.76 -3.04
N ARG A 154 9.32 -12.81 -4.28
CA ARG A 154 7.89 -12.80 -4.65
C ARG A 154 7.11 -11.60 -4.10
N SER A 155 7.78 -10.48 -3.84
CA SER A 155 7.14 -9.20 -3.52
C SER A 155 6.40 -8.61 -4.72
N GLY A 156 5.63 -7.54 -4.49
CA GLY A 156 4.99 -6.79 -5.57
C GLY A 156 5.99 -6.24 -6.59
N THR A 157 7.16 -5.76 -6.13
CA THR A 157 8.26 -5.31 -6.99
C THR A 157 8.82 -6.46 -7.83
N HIS A 158 9.12 -7.62 -7.21
CA HIS A 158 9.61 -8.78 -7.95
C HIS A 158 8.58 -9.27 -8.99
N LEU A 159 7.30 -9.33 -8.66
CA LEU A 159 6.26 -9.68 -9.63
C LEU A 159 6.19 -8.70 -10.81
N ARG A 160 6.35 -7.41 -10.54
CA ARG A 160 6.41 -6.38 -11.59
C ARG A 160 7.65 -6.51 -12.46
N GLU A 161 8.80 -6.76 -11.87
CA GLU A 161 10.04 -7.05 -12.56
C GLU A 161 9.89 -8.25 -13.49
N ARG A 162 9.37 -9.38 -12.99
CA ARG A 162 9.10 -10.57 -13.82
C ARG A 162 8.12 -10.28 -14.96
N GLN A 163 7.14 -9.42 -14.74
CA GLN A 163 6.24 -8.97 -15.81
C GLN A 163 7.01 -8.17 -16.88
N LEU A 164 7.89 -7.24 -16.48
CA LEU A 164 8.72 -6.49 -17.44
C LEU A 164 9.63 -7.41 -18.25
N TRP A 165 10.30 -8.37 -17.60
CA TRP A 165 11.09 -9.37 -18.30
C TRP A 165 10.25 -10.20 -19.30
N SER A 166 9.01 -10.54 -19.00
CA SER A 166 8.13 -11.29 -19.91
C SER A 166 7.71 -10.50 -21.16
N GLU A 167 7.85 -9.19 -21.17
CA GLU A 167 7.64 -8.34 -22.36
C GLU A 167 8.91 -8.21 -23.22
N THR A 168 10.07 -8.67 -22.75
CA THR A 168 11.31 -8.73 -23.51
C THR A 168 11.49 -10.11 -24.15
N PRO A 169 12.30 -10.24 -25.22
CA PRO A 169 12.62 -11.53 -25.81
C PRO A 169 13.60 -12.37 -24.97
N THR A 170 14.20 -11.79 -23.93
CA THR A 170 15.29 -12.40 -23.15
C THR A 170 14.80 -12.77 -21.75
N GLU A 171 14.93 -14.06 -21.40
CA GLU A 171 14.77 -14.50 -20.00
C GLU A 171 16.00 -14.05 -19.18
N PRO A 172 15.79 -13.47 -17.98
CA PRO A 172 16.90 -13.05 -17.13
C PRO A 172 17.57 -14.28 -16.51
N ASP A 173 18.74 -14.61 -16.98
CA ASP A 173 19.58 -15.69 -16.46
C ASP A 173 21.07 -15.35 -16.61
N GLY A 174 21.94 -16.17 -16.02
CA GLY A 174 23.38 -15.96 -16.12
C GLY A 174 23.98 -15.09 -15.01
N ALA A 175 25.26 -14.79 -15.15
CA ALA A 175 26.06 -14.15 -14.11
C ALA A 175 25.70 -12.68 -13.88
N TRP A 176 25.08 -12.02 -14.84
CA TRP A 176 24.66 -10.61 -14.76
C TRP A 176 23.36 -10.41 -13.96
N TYR A 177 22.54 -11.44 -13.82
CA TYR A 177 21.28 -11.40 -13.09
C TYR A 177 21.41 -12.14 -11.76
N SER A 178 21.13 -11.47 -10.66
CA SER A 178 21.24 -12.04 -9.32
C SER A 178 20.04 -11.66 -8.46
N GLU A 179 19.57 -12.60 -7.64
CA GLU A 179 18.48 -12.40 -6.68
C GLU A 179 19.04 -12.16 -5.28
N THR A 180 18.61 -11.05 -4.62
CA THR A 180 19.08 -10.71 -3.28
C THR A 180 18.34 -11.46 -2.17
N GLY A 181 17.07 -11.82 -2.39
CA GLY A 181 16.19 -12.36 -1.36
C GLY A 181 15.84 -11.37 -0.25
N GLN A 182 16.10 -10.06 -0.45
CA GLN A 182 16.00 -9.02 0.57
C GLN A 182 14.83 -8.07 0.34
N GLY A 183 14.57 -7.17 1.32
CA GLY A 183 13.66 -6.05 1.19
C GLY A 183 14.14 -5.02 0.15
N MET A 184 13.25 -4.10 -0.26
CA MET A 184 13.60 -3.14 -1.32
C MET A 184 14.74 -2.20 -0.89
N GLY A 185 14.72 -1.73 0.36
CA GLY A 185 15.77 -0.86 0.88
C GLY A 185 17.15 -1.52 0.85
N ASP A 186 17.24 -2.77 1.34
CA ASP A 186 18.51 -3.53 1.32
C ASP A 186 18.96 -3.82 -0.11
N THR A 187 18.02 -4.16 -1.02
CA THR A 187 18.32 -4.39 -2.45
C THR A 187 18.92 -3.15 -3.10
N LEU A 188 18.39 -1.95 -2.82
CA LEU A 188 18.93 -0.69 -3.33
C LEU A 188 20.36 -0.41 -2.84
N VAL A 189 20.62 -0.64 -1.54
CA VAL A 189 21.97 -0.49 -0.98
C VAL A 189 22.96 -1.46 -1.65
N ILE A 190 22.56 -2.72 -1.86
CA ILE A 190 23.41 -3.70 -2.54
C ILE A 190 23.62 -3.30 -4.01
N ALA A 191 22.57 -2.82 -4.70
CA ALA A 191 22.67 -2.37 -6.09
C ALA A 191 23.66 -1.20 -6.24
N ALA A 192 23.61 -0.22 -5.33
CA ALA A 192 24.55 0.89 -5.32
C ALA A 192 26.01 0.42 -5.12
N GLN A 193 26.23 -0.54 -4.21
CA GLN A 193 27.57 -1.10 -3.94
C GLN A 193 28.09 -1.96 -5.09
N ALA A 194 27.20 -2.68 -5.78
CA ALA A 194 27.54 -3.58 -6.88
C ALA A 194 27.64 -2.88 -8.25
N GLY A 195 27.26 -1.60 -8.36
CA GLY A 195 27.13 -0.90 -9.62
C GLY A 195 26.09 -1.58 -10.54
N ALA A 196 24.96 -2.00 -9.96
CA ALA A 196 23.95 -2.78 -10.65
C ALA A 196 22.66 -1.97 -10.88
N TYR A 197 21.94 -2.33 -11.94
CA TYR A 197 20.57 -1.87 -12.14
C TYR A 197 19.60 -2.64 -11.24
N THR A 198 18.47 -2.02 -10.93
CA THR A 198 17.35 -2.68 -10.23
C THR A 198 16.03 -1.97 -10.51
N LEU A 199 14.92 -2.71 -10.39
CA LEU A 199 13.58 -2.14 -10.33
C LEU A 199 13.23 -1.82 -8.87
N CYS A 200 12.77 -0.62 -8.60
CA CYS A 200 12.36 -0.22 -7.25
C CYS A 200 11.10 0.64 -7.27
N ASP A 201 10.45 0.84 -6.13
CA ASP A 201 9.41 1.84 -5.98
C ASP A 201 10.02 3.21 -5.61
N ARG A 202 9.36 4.29 -6.08
CA ARG A 202 9.81 5.67 -5.85
C ARG A 202 10.00 5.99 -4.37
N GLY A 203 9.07 5.58 -3.51
CA GLY A 203 9.10 5.94 -2.10
C GLY A 203 10.33 5.39 -1.38
N THR A 204 10.69 4.13 -1.64
CA THR A 204 11.90 3.53 -1.08
C THR A 204 13.16 4.14 -1.68
N PHE A 205 13.17 4.38 -3.00
CA PHE A 205 14.32 4.98 -3.69
C PHE A 205 14.68 6.36 -3.10
N LEU A 206 13.71 7.27 -3.01
CA LEU A 206 13.91 8.61 -2.46
C LEU A 206 14.43 8.60 -1.02
N ASN A 207 14.02 7.61 -0.21
CA ASN A 207 14.45 7.54 1.19
C ASN A 207 15.80 6.86 1.41
N VAL A 208 16.22 5.97 0.49
CA VAL A 208 17.36 5.07 0.76
C VAL A 208 18.55 5.30 -0.16
N ALA A 209 18.34 5.64 -1.43
CA ALA A 209 19.37 5.55 -2.45
C ALA A 209 19.43 6.70 -3.44
N GLU A 210 18.69 7.80 -3.24
CA GLU A 210 18.64 8.95 -4.16
C GLU A 210 20.04 9.55 -4.44
N ASP A 211 20.93 9.55 -3.46
CA ASP A 211 22.28 10.07 -3.59
C ASP A 211 23.29 9.08 -4.20
N GLN A 212 22.91 7.82 -4.43
CA GLN A 212 23.83 6.73 -4.76
C GLN A 212 23.58 6.10 -6.14
N LEU A 213 22.34 6.14 -6.59
CA LEU A 213 21.89 5.59 -7.87
C LEU A 213 21.18 6.66 -8.69
N VAL A 214 21.19 6.50 -10.01
CA VAL A 214 20.50 7.41 -10.94
C VAL A 214 19.20 6.77 -11.41
N THR A 215 18.13 7.56 -11.48
CA THR A 215 16.88 7.15 -12.12
C THR A 215 16.98 7.30 -13.63
N TYR A 216 16.87 6.21 -14.35
CA TYR A 216 16.89 6.18 -15.81
C TYR A 216 15.50 6.07 -16.43
N VAL A 217 14.62 5.27 -15.80
CA VAL A 217 13.23 5.14 -16.24
C VAL A 217 12.33 5.58 -15.10
N ASP A 218 11.54 6.61 -15.36
CA ASP A 218 10.63 7.24 -14.40
C ASP A 218 9.19 7.13 -14.93
N GLY A 219 8.33 6.43 -14.19
CA GLY A 219 6.92 6.28 -14.53
C GLY A 219 6.12 7.57 -14.41
N GLY A 220 6.59 8.48 -13.57
CA GLY A 220 5.90 9.73 -13.25
C GLY A 220 4.69 9.51 -12.33
N ILE A 221 4.79 9.97 -11.09
CA ILE A 221 3.79 9.73 -10.03
C ILE A 221 2.37 10.20 -10.39
N LYS A 222 2.21 11.14 -11.32
CA LYS A 222 0.90 11.70 -11.71
C LYS A 222 0.11 10.79 -12.64
N GLY A 223 0.78 9.96 -13.42
CA GLY A 223 0.13 9.09 -14.39
C GLY A 223 1.10 8.05 -14.95
N PRO A 224 1.63 7.14 -14.11
CA PRO A 224 2.57 6.14 -14.58
C PRO A 224 1.92 5.23 -15.63
N PRO A 225 2.67 4.81 -16.65
CA PRO A 225 2.20 3.81 -17.60
C PRO A 225 1.86 2.50 -16.86
N PRO A 226 1.01 1.62 -17.44
CA PRO A 226 0.53 0.43 -16.73
C PRO A 226 1.65 -0.45 -16.16
N LEU A 227 2.77 -0.61 -16.87
CA LEU A 227 3.90 -1.42 -16.42
C LEU A 227 4.69 -0.82 -15.26
N LEU A 228 4.62 0.50 -15.06
CA LEU A 228 5.29 1.18 -13.96
C LEU A 228 4.32 1.62 -12.86
N ARG A 229 3.03 1.36 -13.00
CA ARG A 229 2.03 1.71 -12.00
C ARG A 229 2.10 0.78 -10.81
N ASN A 230 2.16 1.35 -9.62
CA ASN A 230 2.21 0.62 -8.37
C ASN A 230 1.05 1.05 -7.45
N GLU A 231 0.01 0.22 -7.40
CA GLU A 231 -1.21 0.46 -6.61
C GLU A 231 -1.17 -0.35 -5.32
N TYR A 232 -1.44 0.31 -4.20
CA TYR A 232 -1.53 -0.32 -2.88
C TYR A 232 -2.98 -0.55 -2.48
N GLY A 233 -3.28 -1.79 -2.12
CA GLY A 233 -4.57 -2.22 -1.59
C GLY A 233 -4.50 -2.53 -0.11
N ILE A 234 -5.56 -2.12 0.63
CA ILE A 234 -5.79 -2.55 2.01
C ILE A 234 -6.91 -3.58 2.06
N ILE A 235 -6.71 -4.66 2.82
CA ILE A 235 -7.64 -5.80 2.85
C ILE A 235 -7.77 -6.30 4.29
N PRO A 236 -8.91 -6.09 4.97
CA PRO A 236 -9.22 -6.75 6.23
C PRO A 236 -9.25 -8.27 6.08
N VAL A 237 -8.72 -8.96 7.07
CA VAL A 237 -8.84 -10.42 7.18
C VAL A 237 -10.30 -10.80 7.44
N ASN A 238 -10.74 -11.90 6.86
CA ASN A 238 -12.12 -12.35 6.94
C ASN A 238 -12.47 -12.87 8.36
N PRO A 239 -13.35 -12.17 9.12
CA PRO A 239 -13.71 -12.54 10.48
C PRO A 239 -14.52 -13.85 10.56
N ALA A 240 -15.01 -14.36 9.42
CA ALA A 240 -15.64 -15.68 9.38
C ALA A 240 -14.63 -16.84 9.40
N ARG A 241 -13.34 -16.54 9.19
CA ARG A 241 -12.26 -17.54 9.19
C ARG A 241 -11.35 -17.47 10.41
N HIS A 242 -11.12 -16.26 10.93
CA HIS A 242 -10.18 -16.00 12.01
C HIS A 242 -10.78 -15.05 13.03
N ASP A 243 -10.38 -15.21 14.29
CA ASP A 243 -10.70 -14.27 15.36
C ASP A 243 -9.77 -13.06 15.23
N VAL A 244 -10.27 -12.00 14.61
CA VAL A 244 -9.52 -10.78 14.27
C VAL A 244 -10.29 -9.53 14.71
N ALA A 245 -9.58 -8.46 15.00
CA ALA A 245 -10.16 -7.16 15.37
C ALA A 245 -10.79 -6.46 14.14
N TYR A 246 -11.80 -7.11 13.51
CA TYR A 246 -12.38 -6.69 12.24
C TYR A 246 -12.94 -5.27 12.26
N TRP A 247 -13.62 -4.87 13.34
CA TRP A 247 -14.17 -3.53 13.47
C TRP A 247 -13.07 -2.46 13.51
N LEU A 248 -11.94 -2.74 14.17
CA LEU A 248 -10.78 -1.87 14.21
C LEU A 248 -10.07 -1.83 12.83
N ALA A 249 -9.98 -2.99 12.15
CA ALA A 249 -9.52 -3.06 10.77
C ALA A 249 -10.36 -2.17 9.84
N MET A 250 -11.69 -2.20 9.98
CA MET A 250 -12.59 -1.33 9.21
C MET A 250 -12.46 0.15 9.56
N ALA A 251 -12.19 0.51 10.82
CA ALA A 251 -11.88 1.88 11.21
C ALA A 251 -10.59 2.36 10.52
N PHE A 252 -9.56 1.52 10.46
CA PHE A 252 -8.31 1.83 9.76
C PHE A 252 -8.50 1.95 8.25
N VAL A 253 -9.33 1.10 7.62
CA VAL A 253 -9.75 1.26 6.21
C VAL A 253 -10.41 2.62 6.00
N GLY A 254 -11.37 2.98 6.86
CA GLY A 254 -12.06 4.27 6.80
C GLY A 254 -11.12 5.46 6.94
N TYR A 255 -10.15 5.37 7.84
CA TYR A 255 -9.09 6.37 7.99
C TYR A 255 -8.25 6.49 6.73
N LEU A 256 -7.70 5.38 6.22
CA LEU A 256 -6.81 5.40 5.05
C LEU A 256 -7.52 5.84 3.75
N THR A 257 -8.83 5.60 3.64
CA THR A 257 -9.63 6.03 2.48
C THR A 257 -10.33 7.37 2.68
N GLY A 258 -10.23 7.94 3.87
CA GLY A 258 -10.80 9.24 4.29
C GLY A 258 -9.73 10.26 4.66
N SER A 259 -9.63 10.60 5.95
CA SER A 259 -8.70 11.65 6.44
C SER A 259 -7.22 11.35 6.18
N GLY A 260 -6.83 10.08 6.14
CA GLY A 260 -5.46 9.65 5.81
C GLY A 260 -5.02 10.00 4.38
N GLN A 261 -5.96 10.20 3.43
CA GLN A 261 -5.64 10.57 2.05
C GLN A 261 -4.85 11.88 1.96
N THR A 262 -5.18 12.87 2.79
CA THR A 262 -4.44 14.14 2.84
C THR A 262 -2.99 13.95 3.31
N ARG A 263 -2.75 13.00 4.23
CA ARG A 263 -1.38 12.67 4.67
C ARG A 263 -0.59 12.00 3.55
N ILE A 264 -1.21 11.09 2.80
CA ILE A 264 -0.59 10.42 1.65
C ILE A 264 -0.19 11.46 0.59
N ASP A 265 -1.10 12.35 0.20
CA ASP A 265 -0.80 13.39 -0.80
C ASP A 265 0.22 14.43 -0.31
N GLY A 266 0.25 14.68 0.99
CA GLY A 266 1.20 15.60 1.64
C GLY A 266 2.57 14.99 1.90
N PHE A 267 2.71 13.67 1.86
CA PHE A 267 3.95 12.99 2.21
C PHE A 267 5.07 13.28 1.21
N ARG A 268 6.23 13.67 1.74
CA ARG A 268 7.42 14.03 0.95
C ARG A 268 8.65 13.33 1.52
N VAL A 269 9.52 12.91 0.62
CA VAL A 269 10.86 12.42 0.93
C VAL A 269 11.84 13.31 0.16
N GLY A 270 12.82 13.91 0.84
CA GLY A 270 13.73 14.84 0.19
C GLY A 270 13.06 16.08 -0.46
N GLY A 271 11.79 16.36 -0.13
CA GLY A 271 10.99 17.41 -0.77
C GLY A 271 10.14 16.91 -1.95
N GLU A 272 10.36 15.69 -2.42
CA GLU A 272 9.64 15.08 -3.53
C GLU A 272 8.41 14.28 -3.08
N GLN A 273 7.38 14.24 -3.92
CA GLN A 273 6.18 13.44 -3.66
C GLN A 273 6.47 11.96 -3.88
N ALA A 274 6.35 11.16 -2.81
CA ALA A 274 6.60 9.73 -2.86
C ALA A 274 5.36 8.89 -3.17
N PHE A 275 4.16 9.37 -2.82
CA PHE A 275 2.89 8.69 -3.04
C PHE A 275 1.80 9.68 -3.46
N ARG A 276 0.76 9.15 -4.09
CA ARG A 276 -0.45 9.86 -4.47
C ARG A 276 -1.67 9.13 -3.90
N SER A 277 -2.61 9.87 -3.34
CA SER A 277 -3.86 9.31 -2.85
C SER A 277 -4.75 8.79 -3.99
N VAL A 278 -5.64 7.85 -3.68
CA VAL A 278 -6.62 7.35 -4.68
C VAL A 278 -7.77 8.34 -4.90
N SER A 279 -8.02 9.27 -3.98
CA SER A 279 -9.02 10.33 -4.16
C SER A 279 -8.73 11.23 -5.37
N ASN A 280 -7.46 11.30 -5.78
CA ASN A 280 -6.98 12.03 -6.95
C ASN A 280 -6.65 11.10 -8.14
N SER A 281 -7.04 9.83 -8.09
CA SER A 281 -6.81 8.86 -9.15
C SER A 281 -8.06 8.65 -10.00
N GLU A 282 -7.88 8.31 -11.27
CA GLU A 282 -8.97 7.97 -12.20
C GLU A 282 -9.54 6.55 -11.96
N ILE A 283 -9.06 5.83 -10.93
CA ILE A 283 -9.49 4.47 -10.65
C ILE A 283 -10.89 4.50 -10.05
N SER A 284 -11.84 3.88 -10.72
CA SER A 284 -13.16 3.63 -10.16
C SER A 284 -13.06 2.76 -8.90
N ALA A 285 -13.60 3.27 -7.78
CA ALA A 285 -13.57 2.58 -6.49
C ALA A 285 -14.28 1.21 -6.54
N PHE A 286 -15.26 1.02 -7.42
CA PHE A 286 -16.04 -0.21 -7.52
C PHE A 286 -15.25 -1.40 -8.08
N GLU A 287 -14.31 -1.18 -8.97
CA GLU A 287 -13.52 -2.25 -9.57
C GLU A 287 -12.54 -2.92 -8.61
N GLN A 288 -12.37 -2.34 -7.43
CA GLN A 288 -11.44 -2.80 -6.41
C GLN A 288 -12.01 -3.87 -5.48
N TYR A 289 -13.32 -4.10 -5.51
CA TYR A 289 -14.01 -5.00 -4.56
C TYR A 289 -14.05 -6.45 -5.01
N VAL A 290 -13.92 -6.69 -6.30
CA VAL A 290 -14.02 -8.02 -6.87
C VAL A 290 -12.77 -8.34 -7.69
N PRO A 291 -12.28 -9.57 -7.64
CA PRO A 291 -11.26 -10.04 -8.56
C PRO A 291 -11.68 -9.78 -10.01
N SER A 292 -10.72 -9.41 -10.87
CA SER A 292 -10.99 -9.03 -12.25
C SER A 292 -11.71 -10.12 -13.06
N ASP A 293 -11.46 -11.40 -12.74
CA ASP A 293 -12.07 -12.56 -13.39
C ASP A 293 -13.50 -12.90 -12.92
N TRP A 294 -13.95 -12.36 -11.79
CA TRP A 294 -15.32 -12.54 -11.31
C TRP A 294 -16.37 -11.85 -12.20
N LYS A 295 -15.98 -10.80 -12.92
CA LYS A 295 -16.85 -10.10 -13.85
C LYS A 295 -17.21 -10.94 -15.09
N GLN A 296 -16.43 -11.97 -15.40
CA GLN A 296 -16.61 -12.81 -16.58
C GLN A 296 -17.64 -13.94 -16.39
N ASN A 297 -17.97 -14.29 -15.15
CA ASN A 297 -18.86 -15.41 -14.80
C ASN A 297 -20.33 -15.01 -14.54
N SER A 298 -20.70 -13.75 -14.73
CA SER A 298 -22.06 -13.22 -14.52
C SER A 298 -22.85 -13.13 -15.83
N ARG A 299 -22.76 -14.15 -16.69
CA ARG A 299 -23.61 -14.32 -17.89
C ARG A 299 -24.55 -15.51 -17.74
#